data_506e5606dafd984dec6bc82496ff940f
#
_entry.id   506e5606dafd984dec6bc82496ff940f
#
_cell.length_a   1.000
_cell.length_b   1.000
_cell.length_c   1.000
_cell.angle_alpha   90.00
_cell.angle_beta   90.00
_cell.angle_gamma   90.00
#
_symmetry.space_group_name_H-M   'P 1'
#
loop_
_entity.id
_entity.type
_entity.pdbx_description
1 polymer ?
#
loop_
_entity_poly.entity_id
_entity_poly.type
_entity_poly.pdbx_seq_one_letter_code
_entity_poly.pdbx_strand_id
1 'polypeptide(L)'
;VAQERRSTAPAVVVPPQLDLLKALGDNTRYAIYLELARSARPLATADISETLDLHPNTVRPHLERMREAGLLDVEVGGRGDVGRPQHRYSIAANAPSLGFEPPTMPVLARMVLSMAARLHASADDAEAVGRTEGAA
;
A
#
# COMPACT_ATOMS: atom_id res chain seq x y z
N VAL A 1 -55.60 3.60 11.79
CA VAL A 1 -54.30 3.40 12.37
C VAL A 1 -53.29 3.45 11.26
N ALA A 2 -52.66 4.62 11.12
CA ALA A 2 -51.64 4.83 10.11
C ALA A 2 -50.35 4.11 10.51
N GLN A 3 -50.03 3.07 9.78
CA GLN A 3 -48.79 2.33 9.93
C GLN A 3 -47.70 3.12 9.14
N GLU A 4 -46.90 3.88 9.87
CA GLU A 4 -45.71 4.51 9.35
C GLU A 4 -44.77 3.43 8.79
N ARG A 5 -44.79 3.27 7.49
CA ARG A 5 -43.73 2.55 6.78
C ARG A 5 -42.47 3.41 6.89
N ARG A 6 -41.63 3.12 7.87
CA ARG A 6 -40.25 3.59 7.88
C ARG A 6 -39.57 3.01 6.64
N SER A 7 -39.49 3.82 5.62
CA SER A 7 -38.64 3.55 4.47
C SER A 7 -37.20 3.52 4.94
N THR A 8 -36.71 2.33 5.23
CA THR A 8 -35.27 2.11 5.43
C THR A 8 -34.65 2.22 4.05
N ALA A 9 -34.18 3.40 3.71
CA ALA A 9 -33.31 3.55 2.55
C ALA A 9 -32.15 2.57 2.69
N PRO A 10 -31.81 1.80 1.64
CA PRO A 10 -30.69 0.88 1.70
C PRO A 10 -29.44 1.70 2.05
N ALA A 11 -28.74 1.29 3.09
CA ALA A 11 -27.45 1.88 3.43
C ALA A 11 -26.57 1.76 2.19
N VAL A 12 -26.12 2.90 1.65
CA VAL A 12 -25.17 2.93 0.55
C VAL A 12 -23.89 2.30 1.07
N VAL A 13 -23.63 1.08 0.67
CA VAL A 13 -22.36 0.40 0.97
C VAL A 13 -21.31 1.15 0.18
N VAL A 14 -20.59 2.05 0.85
CA VAL A 14 -19.47 2.77 0.27
C VAL A 14 -18.35 1.74 0.06
N PRO A 15 -17.86 1.56 -1.17
CA PRO A 15 -16.76 0.63 -1.41
C PRO A 15 -15.55 1.05 -0.56
N PRO A 16 -14.81 0.11 0.06
CA PRO A 16 -13.61 0.41 0.83
C PRO A 16 -12.61 1.30 0.09
N GLN A 17 -12.53 1.18 -1.23
CA GLN A 17 -11.70 2.01 -2.10
C GLN A 17 -12.04 3.50 -2.04
N LEU A 18 -13.31 3.87 -1.81
CA LEU A 18 -13.70 5.28 -1.74
C LEU A 18 -13.16 5.95 -0.47
N ASP A 19 -13.13 5.26 0.65
CA ASP A 19 -12.55 5.78 1.88
C ASP A 19 -11.03 5.94 1.76
N LEU A 20 -10.38 5.02 1.05
CA LEU A 20 -8.96 5.12 0.72
C LEU A 20 -8.66 6.29 -0.21
N LEU A 21 -9.50 6.49 -1.24
CA LEU A 21 -9.37 7.65 -2.14
C LEU A 21 -9.59 8.97 -1.39
N LYS A 22 -10.54 9.02 -0.46
CA LYS A 22 -10.73 10.19 0.41
C LYS A 22 -9.54 10.41 1.33
N ALA A 23 -8.95 9.35 1.87
CA ALA A 23 -7.74 9.45 2.69
C ALA A 23 -6.55 10.02 1.90
N LEU A 24 -6.45 9.73 0.60
CA LEU A 24 -5.41 10.23 -0.30
C LEU A 24 -5.79 11.54 -1.04
N GLY A 25 -6.97 12.09 -0.81
CA GLY A 25 -7.44 13.31 -1.46
C GLY A 25 -6.68 14.59 -1.09
N ASP A 26 -5.69 14.50 -0.24
CA ASP A 26 -4.76 15.56 0.14
C ASP A 26 -3.40 15.34 -0.52
N ASN A 27 -2.84 16.39 -1.13
CA ASN A 27 -1.57 16.30 -1.87
C ASN A 27 -0.41 15.81 -1.00
N THR A 28 -0.37 16.21 0.26
CA THR A 28 0.69 15.79 1.19
C THR A 28 0.56 14.30 1.51
N ARG A 29 -0.65 13.80 1.78
CA ARG A 29 -0.87 12.37 2.01
C ARG A 29 -0.53 11.53 0.78
N TYR A 30 -0.89 12.02 -0.39
CA TYR A 30 -0.54 11.36 -1.64
C TYR A 30 0.99 11.28 -1.85
N ALA A 31 1.72 12.37 -1.58
CA ALA A 31 3.18 12.38 -1.65
C ALA A 31 3.81 11.40 -0.64
N ILE A 32 3.31 11.36 0.59
CA ILE A 32 3.74 10.39 1.62
C ILE A 32 3.47 8.96 1.15
N TYR A 33 2.30 8.69 0.59
CA TYR A 33 1.93 7.38 0.07
C TYR A 33 2.91 6.92 -1.02
N LEU A 34 3.21 7.78 -1.98
CA LEU A 34 4.15 7.46 -3.06
C LEU A 34 5.57 7.18 -2.54
N GLU A 35 6.02 7.92 -1.54
CA GLU A 35 7.33 7.70 -0.93
C GLU A 35 7.41 6.35 -0.24
N LEU A 36 6.38 5.99 0.54
CA LEU A 36 6.27 4.69 1.17
C LEU A 36 6.16 3.54 0.15
N ALA A 37 5.40 3.74 -0.93
CA ALA A 37 5.23 2.74 -1.99
C ALA A 37 6.51 2.46 -2.78
N ARG A 38 7.42 3.43 -2.87
CA ARG A 38 8.74 3.28 -3.52
C ARG A 38 9.79 2.66 -2.61
N SER A 39 9.59 2.73 -1.30
CA SER A 39 10.57 2.25 -0.34
C SER A 39 10.51 0.74 -0.19
N ALA A 40 11.66 0.09 -0.26
CA ALA A 40 11.80 -1.35 0.01
C ALA A 40 11.81 -1.67 1.52
N ARG A 41 11.85 -0.65 2.38
CA ARG A 41 11.91 -0.78 3.85
C ARG A 41 10.92 0.16 4.52
N PRO A 42 10.45 -0.14 5.73
CA PRO A 42 9.65 0.78 6.52
C PRO A 42 10.42 2.08 6.80
N LEU A 43 9.74 3.23 6.66
CA LEU A 43 10.32 4.56 6.85
C LEU A 43 9.86 5.18 8.17
N ALA A 44 10.77 5.86 8.85
CA ALA A 44 10.43 6.68 10.01
C ALA A 44 9.86 8.04 9.56
N THR A 45 9.16 8.72 10.46
CA THR A 45 8.66 10.09 10.19
C THR A 45 9.77 11.04 9.75
N ALA A 46 10.98 10.89 10.32
CA ALA A 46 12.13 11.72 9.97
C ALA A 46 12.59 11.48 8.51
N ASP A 47 12.65 10.22 8.07
CA ASP A 47 13.04 9.87 6.70
C ASP A 47 12.09 10.52 5.68
N ILE A 48 10.78 10.43 5.94
CA ILE A 48 9.74 11.01 5.08
C ILE A 48 9.81 12.53 5.08
N SER A 49 10.02 13.13 6.26
CA SER A 49 10.12 14.57 6.43
C SER A 49 11.29 15.15 5.64
N GLU A 50 12.44 14.48 5.69
CA GLU A 50 13.64 14.88 4.95
C GLU A 50 13.43 14.77 3.44
N THR A 51 12.88 13.64 2.97
CA THR A 51 12.65 13.42 1.54
C THR A 51 11.66 14.41 0.93
N LEU A 52 10.59 14.74 1.67
CA LEU A 52 9.52 15.62 1.18
C LEU A 52 9.74 17.10 1.53
N ASP A 53 10.82 17.43 2.21
CA ASP A 53 11.10 18.78 2.73
C ASP A 53 9.94 19.34 3.58
N LEU A 54 9.42 18.50 4.47
CA LEU A 54 8.31 18.84 5.36
C LEU A 54 8.73 18.70 6.83
N HIS A 55 8.13 19.54 7.68
CA HIS A 55 8.38 19.41 9.11
C HIS A 55 7.73 18.11 9.66
N PRO A 56 8.39 17.38 10.60
CA PRO A 56 7.83 16.13 11.18
C PRO A 56 6.44 16.29 11.79
N ASN A 57 6.14 17.45 12.38
CA ASN A 57 4.81 17.74 12.93
C ASN A 57 3.72 17.86 11.85
N THR A 58 4.10 18.17 10.62
CA THR A 58 3.18 18.18 9.47
C THR A 58 2.94 16.75 8.97
N VAL A 59 3.99 15.93 8.94
CA VAL A 59 3.92 14.55 8.43
C VAL A 59 3.14 13.62 9.36
N ARG A 60 3.33 13.71 10.68
CA ARG A 60 2.70 12.80 11.67
C ARG A 60 1.19 12.70 11.56
N PRO A 61 0.42 13.80 11.52
CA PRO A 61 -1.05 13.71 11.42
C PRO A 61 -1.51 12.99 10.15
N HIS A 62 -0.77 13.16 9.05
CA HIS A 62 -1.07 12.47 7.79
C HIS A 62 -0.80 10.97 7.89
N LEU A 63 0.32 10.57 8.49
CA LEU A 63 0.64 9.15 8.73
C LEU A 63 -0.41 8.47 9.62
N GLU A 64 -0.82 9.12 10.72
CA GLU A 64 -1.85 8.57 11.61
C GLU A 64 -3.19 8.41 10.88
N ARG A 65 -3.59 9.39 10.10
CA ARG A 65 -4.84 9.31 9.33
C ARG A 65 -4.81 8.20 8.27
N MET A 66 -3.67 7.99 7.62
CA MET A 66 -3.49 6.91 6.67
C MET A 66 -3.47 5.53 7.35
N ARG A 67 -2.88 5.45 8.55
CA ARG A 67 -2.91 4.25 9.39
C ARG A 67 -4.34 3.92 9.84
N GLU A 68 -5.10 4.89 10.33
CA GLU A 68 -6.50 4.74 10.72
C GLU A 68 -7.39 4.28 9.56
N ALA A 69 -7.08 4.71 8.34
CA ALA A 69 -7.76 4.27 7.13
C ALA A 69 -7.33 2.87 6.64
N GLY A 70 -6.40 2.21 7.32
CA GLY A 70 -5.91 0.87 6.95
C GLY A 70 -4.95 0.85 5.76
N LEU A 71 -4.38 2.00 5.40
CA LEU A 71 -3.38 2.10 4.32
C LEU A 71 -1.98 1.75 4.79
N LEU A 72 -1.67 1.97 6.05
CA LEU A 72 -0.32 1.80 6.60
C LEU A 72 -0.29 0.82 7.76
N ASP A 73 0.76 -0.01 7.76
CA ASP A 73 1.21 -0.75 8.92
C ASP A 73 2.29 0.04 9.67
N VAL A 74 2.38 -0.17 10.97
CA VAL A 74 3.35 0.49 11.87
C VAL A 74 4.17 -0.57 12.60
N GLU A 75 5.47 -0.44 12.50
CA GLU A 75 6.42 -1.21 13.29
C GLU A 75 7.05 -0.31 14.35
N VAL A 76 7.16 -0.81 15.58
CA VAL A 76 7.91 -0.13 16.63
C VAL A 76 9.37 -0.51 16.47
N GLY A 77 10.23 0.46 16.27
CA GLY A 77 11.65 0.29 15.94
C GLY A 77 12.41 -0.61 16.89
N GLY A 78 13.30 -1.39 16.28
CA GLY A 78 13.90 -2.59 16.76
C GLY A 78 14.81 -2.50 17.99
N ARG A 79 15.05 -3.66 18.55
CA ARG A 79 16.06 -3.95 19.57
C ARG A 79 17.43 -3.45 19.12
N GLY A 80 17.94 -2.44 19.79
CA GLY A 80 19.36 -2.05 19.70
C GLY A 80 19.65 -0.57 19.53
N ASP A 81 18.68 0.27 19.17
CA ASP A 81 18.89 1.71 19.17
C ASP A 81 18.79 2.26 20.60
N VAL A 82 19.86 2.85 21.06
CA VAL A 82 19.89 3.64 22.30
C VAL A 82 19.09 4.90 22.03
N GLY A 83 17.80 4.87 22.35
CA GLY A 83 16.91 5.99 22.15
C GLY A 83 15.43 5.63 22.29
N ARG A 84 14.56 6.65 22.16
CA ARG A 84 13.11 6.49 22.18
C ARG A 84 12.68 5.62 21.01
N PRO A 85 11.80 4.60 21.21
CA PRO A 85 11.29 3.76 20.11
C PRO A 85 10.73 4.62 18.98
N GLN A 86 11.22 4.41 17.76
CA GLN A 86 10.73 5.10 16.59
C GLN A 86 9.67 4.24 15.90
N HIS A 87 8.56 4.86 15.57
CA HIS A 87 7.56 4.25 14.69
C HIS A 87 8.07 4.31 13.25
N ARG A 88 8.00 3.18 12.56
CA ARG A 88 8.29 3.04 11.13
C ARG A 88 7.03 2.61 10.42
N TYR A 89 6.80 3.17 9.27
CA TYR A 89 5.58 3.00 8.48
C TYR A 89 5.89 2.31 7.15
N SER A 90 5.00 1.45 6.74
CA SER A 90 4.99 0.80 5.43
C SER A 90 3.57 0.73 4.88
N ILE A 91 3.42 0.52 3.58
CA ILE A 91 2.10 0.23 3.01
C ILE A 91 1.61 -1.09 3.61
N ALA A 92 0.36 -1.12 4.07
CA ALA A 92 -0.23 -2.31 4.67
C ALA A 92 -0.29 -3.45 3.63
N ALA A 93 0.10 -4.66 4.05
CA ALA A 93 0.17 -5.81 3.16
C ALA A 93 -1.18 -6.17 2.51
N ASN A 94 -2.27 -5.88 3.20
CA ASN A 94 -3.64 -6.10 2.75
C ASN A 94 -4.36 -4.81 2.30
N ALA A 95 -3.62 -3.70 2.16
CA ALA A 95 -4.19 -2.50 1.58
C ALA A 95 -4.62 -2.77 0.13
N PRO A 96 -5.84 -2.39 -0.26
CA PRO A 96 -6.27 -2.55 -1.64
C PRO A 96 -5.38 -1.70 -2.55
N SER A 97 -4.95 -2.28 -3.68
CA SER A 97 -4.25 -1.53 -4.73
C SER A 97 -5.14 -0.43 -5.26
N LEU A 98 -4.65 0.79 -5.24
CA LEU A 98 -5.32 1.96 -5.80
C LEU A 98 -4.87 2.26 -7.23
N GLY A 99 -3.94 1.45 -7.77
CA GLY A 99 -3.36 1.67 -9.09
C GLY A 99 -2.37 2.84 -9.16
N PHE A 100 -2.00 3.41 -8.02
CA PHE A 100 -1.00 4.49 -7.91
C PHE A 100 0.41 3.97 -7.62
N GLU A 101 0.53 2.68 -7.30
CA GLU A 101 1.81 2.05 -7.08
C GLU A 101 2.63 2.07 -8.39
N PRO A 102 3.95 2.20 -8.28
CA PRO A 102 4.80 2.03 -9.46
C PRO A 102 4.46 0.70 -10.13
N PRO A 103 4.46 0.63 -11.47
CA PRO A 103 4.09 -0.58 -12.21
C PRO A 103 5.18 -1.66 -12.09
N THR A 104 5.43 -2.11 -10.84
CA THR A 104 6.47 -3.10 -10.52
C THR A 104 6.13 -4.47 -11.09
N MET A 105 4.86 -4.90 -11.02
CA MET A 105 4.44 -6.19 -11.57
C MET A 105 4.59 -6.28 -13.10
N PRO A 106 4.14 -5.31 -13.90
CA PRO A 106 4.41 -5.31 -15.34
C PRO A 106 5.90 -5.25 -15.69
N VAL A 107 6.70 -4.53 -14.92
CA VAL A 107 8.15 -4.46 -15.11
C VAL A 107 8.79 -5.81 -14.78
N LEU A 108 8.44 -6.40 -13.63
CA LEU A 108 8.92 -7.72 -13.22
C LEU A 108 8.53 -8.79 -14.24
N ALA A 109 7.26 -8.80 -14.69
CA ALA A 109 6.80 -9.74 -15.70
C ALA A 109 7.62 -9.63 -17.00
N ARG A 110 7.89 -8.42 -17.49
CA ARG A 110 8.74 -8.22 -18.66
C ARG A 110 10.17 -8.69 -18.43
N MET A 111 10.75 -8.45 -17.27
CA MET A 111 12.09 -8.91 -16.92
C MET A 111 12.15 -10.45 -16.90
N VAL A 112 11.18 -11.10 -16.27
CA VAL A 112 11.09 -12.58 -16.21
C VAL A 112 10.90 -13.15 -17.61
N LEU A 113 10.03 -12.61 -18.44
CA LEU A 113 9.83 -13.02 -19.82
C LEU A 113 11.11 -12.85 -20.66
N SER A 114 11.83 -11.74 -20.48
CA SER A 114 13.10 -11.51 -21.16
C SER A 114 14.18 -12.50 -20.73
N MET A 115 14.22 -12.85 -19.46
CA MET A 115 15.12 -13.90 -18.95
C MET A 115 14.77 -15.28 -19.52
N ALA A 116 13.48 -15.65 -19.50
CA ALA A 116 12.99 -16.90 -20.07
C ALA A 116 13.36 -17.04 -21.55
N ALA A 117 13.16 -15.96 -22.32
CA ALA A 117 13.55 -15.93 -23.74
C ALA A 117 15.07 -16.12 -23.94
N ARG A 118 15.89 -15.50 -23.11
CA ARG A 118 17.36 -15.67 -23.15
C ARG A 118 17.82 -17.07 -22.78
N LEU A 119 17.08 -17.73 -21.89
CA LEU A 119 17.33 -19.11 -21.46
C LEU A 119 16.69 -20.15 -22.40
N HIS A 120 16.08 -19.68 -23.52
CA HIS A 120 15.35 -20.53 -24.47
C HIS A 120 14.26 -21.40 -23.83
N ALA A 121 13.58 -20.87 -22.80
CA ALA A 121 12.47 -21.54 -22.17
C ALA A 121 11.37 -21.84 -23.18
N SER A 122 10.88 -23.08 -23.17
CA SER A 122 9.82 -23.54 -24.06
C SER A 122 8.42 -23.26 -23.48
N ALA A 123 7.40 -23.44 -24.30
CA ALA A 123 6.02 -23.40 -23.83
C ALA A 123 5.73 -24.50 -22.80
N ASP A 124 6.37 -25.67 -22.93
CA ASP A 124 6.22 -26.78 -22.00
C ASP A 124 6.81 -26.46 -20.62
N ASP A 125 7.94 -25.75 -20.60
CA ASP A 125 8.54 -25.25 -19.34
C ASP A 125 7.59 -24.28 -18.61
N ALA A 126 6.99 -23.33 -19.35
CA ALA A 126 6.03 -22.39 -18.81
C ALA A 126 4.78 -23.10 -18.26
N GLU A 127 4.27 -24.09 -18.96
CA GLU A 127 3.13 -24.90 -18.53
C GLU A 127 3.46 -25.73 -17.27
N ALA A 128 4.67 -26.29 -17.19
CA ALA A 128 5.12 -27.03 -16.02
C ALA A 128 5.19 -26.14 -14.77
N VAL A 129 5.74 -24.92 -14.89
CA VAL A 129 5.77 -23.93 -13.81
C VAL A 129 4.36 -23.52 -13.41
N GLY A 130 3.48 -23.23 -14.38
CA GLY A 130 2.09 -22.85 -14.12
C GLY A 130 1.30 -23.93 -13.37
N ARG A 131 1.52 -25.20 -13.67
CA ARG A 131 0.89 -26.30 -12.93
C ARG A 131 1.39 -26.40 -11.49
N THR A 132 2.67 -26.17 -11.25
CA THR A 132 3.26 -26.22 -9.90
C THR A 132 2.72 -25.10 -9.02
N GLU A 133 2.67 -23.87 -9.54
CA GLU A 133 2.19 -22.70 -8.79
C GLU A 133 0.67 -22.67 -8.62
N GLY A 134 -0.08 -23.20 -9.60
CA GLY A 134 -1.54 -23.24 -9.55
C GLY A 134 -2.11 -24.36 -8.66
N ALA A 135 -1.29 -25.28 -8.16
CA ALA A 135 -1.68 -26.36 -7.26
C ALA A 135 -1.44 -26.03 -5.77
N ALA A 136 -0.87 -24.87 -5.46
CA ALA A 136 -0.62 -24.37 -4.10
C ALA A 136 -1.78 -23.48 -3.65
#